data_d3e71ee014ba65b9fd359abe0b45449b
#
_entry.id   d3e71ee014ba65b9fd359abe0b45449b
#
_cell.length_a   1.000
_cell.length_b   1.000
_cell.length_c   1.000
_cell.angle_alpha   90.00
_cell.angle_beta   90.00
_cell.angle_gamma   90.00
#
_symmetry.space_group_name_H-M   'P 1'
#
loop_
_entity.id
_entity.type
_entity.pdbx_description
1 polymer ?
#
loop_
_entity_poly.entity_id
_entity_poly.type
_entity_poly.pdbx_seq_one_letter_code
_entity_poly.pdbx_strand_id
1 'polypeptide(L)'
;MKNDKTREVGMFKLIWKNLWARRRKNGWLLAELILVSIISWVVLDPVIVVTHDRNIPLGYDAERLCLISLGALQPQAPGYDAEAQDSATLVDNYYNLVRYVKDFDGVESATPVLGFCYPNSSGSSNSQLFAEGDTIPLSIMMIQFLPHTNFFDTYGFRSGKGRTPGQLSDYAYVPNDIVLTENAAEQLFHTKDAHGKRCISRDHGDTLYMPVVGTIGAMKMYSEWRPVPVAFMPMLTIDTSYIPESAHILVRLKEGVSMERFLHDFRPWMVKEMRRGNLFARSVRSYEQIITESEASNSTPIYRRNLAMAAFFLVNLCLGVIGTFWLQTRTRREEVGVMLSFGATRSDIVRLLMGEGTVLTVVASLTGFLLYLQYALKEGLAKGQNWVESTES
;
A
#
# COMPACT_ATOMS: atom_id res chain seq x y z
N MET A 1 33.88 25.35 -32.34
CA MET A 1 33.18 25.39 -31.06
C MET A 1 32.64 26.76 -30.66
N LYS A 2 33.35 27.89 -30.85
CA LYS A 2 32.86 29.24 -30.48
C LYS A 2 31.75 29.79 -31.39
N ASN A 3 31.74 29.44 -32.69
CA ASN A 3 30.71 29.84 -33.66
C ASN A 3 29.34 29.14 -33.49
N ASP A 4 29.32 27.92 -32.94
CA ASP A 4 28.08 27.17 -32.76
C ASP A 4 27.24 27.71 -31.59
N LYS A 5 27.88 28.05 -30.47
CA LYS A 5 27.18 28.64 -29.30
C LYS A 5 26.53 29.99 -29.64
N THR A 6 27.19 30.80 -30.50
CA THR A 6 26.64 32.11 -30.88
C THR A 6 25.42 31.95 -31.81
N ARG A 7 25.41 30.90 -32.63
CA ARG A 7 24.31 30.56 -33.54
C ARG A 7 23.10 29.99 -32.78
N GLU A 8 23.34 29.17 -31.76
CA GLU A 8 22.28 28.64 -30.89
C GLU A 8 21.61 29.74 -30.03
N VAL A 9 22.38 30.66 -29.43
CA VAL A 9 21.85 31.78 -28.68
C VAL A 9 21.02 32.72 -29.55
N GLY A 10 21.47 32.93 -30.82
CA GLY A 10 20.70 33.70 -31.81
C GLY A 10 19.37 33.04 -32.17
N MET A 11 19.35 31.72 -32.32
CA MET A 11 18.15 30.95 -32.65
C MET A 11 17.13 30.96 -31.50
N PHE A 12 17.59 30.83 -30.26
CA PHE A 12 16.71 30.90 -29.08
C PHE A 12 16.04 32.26 -28.93
N LYS A 13 16.77 33.36 -29.14
CA LYS A 13 16.21 34.73 -29.15
C LYS A 13 15.18 34.88 -30.27
N LEU A 14 15.42 34.31 -31.44
CA LEU A 14 14.47 34.35 -32.54
C LEU A 14 13.20 33.61 -32.26
N ILE A 15 13.32 32.37 -31.70
CA ILE A 15 12.17 31.56 -31.24
C ILE A 15 11.32 32.33 -30.22
N TRP A 16 11.96 32.89 -29.19
CA TRP A 16 11.25 33.66 -28.18
C TRP A 16 10.51 34.88 -28.75
N LYS A 17 11.17 35.64 -29.63
CA LYS A 17 10.56 36.80 -30.31
C LYS A 17 9.36 36.39 -31.16
N ASN A 18 9.45 35.28 -31.88
CA ASN A 18 8.36 34.77 -32.72
C ASN A 18 7.18 34.29 -31.86
N LEU A 19 7.44 33.59 -30.75
CA LEU A 19 6.43 33.13 -29.81
C LEU A 19 5.67 34.34 -29.19
N TRP A 20 6.40 35.39 -28.80
CA TRP A 20 5.81 36.60 -28.22
C TRP A 20 5.01 37.42 -29.23
N ALA A 21 5.52 37.55 -30.46
CA ALA A 21 4.80 38.25 -31.53
C ALA A 21 3.44 37.60 -31.84
N ARG A 22 3.32 36.31 -31.65
CA ARG A 22 2.12 35.51 -31.94
C ARG A 22 1.37 35.07 -30.68
N ARG A 23 1.55 35.75 -29.55
CA ARG A 23 1.00 35.33 -28.23
C ARG A 23 -0.50 35.01 -28.22
N ARG A 24 -1.35 35.69 -29.06
CA ARG A 24 -2.79 35.40 -29.14
C ARG A 24 -3.10 34.03 -29.75
N LYS A 25 -2.37 33.63 -30.80
CA LYS A 25 -2.52 32.28 -31.43
C LYS A 25 -1.85 31.21 -30.61
N ASN A 26 -0.64 31.46 -30.11
CA ASN A 26 0.11 30.55 -29.27
C ASN A 26 -0.50 30.39 -27.87
N GLY A 27 -1.26 31.39 -27.37
CA GLY A 27 -1.92 31.34 -26.09
C GLY A 27 -2.98 30.26 -25.98
N TRP A 28 -3.76 30.03 -27.03
CA TRP A 28 -4.72 28.92 -27.07
C TRP A 28 -4.03 27.55 -27.04
N LEU A 29 -2.99 27.38 -27.86
CA LEU A 29 -2.19 26.17 -27.88
C LEU A 29 -1.50 25.92 -26.52
N LEU A 30 -0.96 26.98 -25.92
CA LEU A 30 -0.36 26.89 -24.60
C LEU A 30 -1.38 26.45 -23.54
N ALA A 31 -2.59 27.00 -23.56
CA ALA A 31 -3.67 26.60 -22.64
C ALA A 31 -4.06 25.13 -22.83
N GLU A 32 -4.17 24.66 -24.08
CA GLU A 32 -4.42 23.25 -24.42
C GLU A 32 -3.31 22.36 -23.89
N LEU A 33 -2.05 22.70 -24.12
CA LEU A 33 -0.90 21.93 -23.65
C LEU A 33 -0.79 21.90 -22.12
N ILE A 34 -1.15 23.01 -21.42
CA ILE A 34 -1.20 23.05 -19.96
C ILE A 34 -2.27 22.10 -19.44
N LEU A 35 -3.48 22.14 -20.00
CA LEU A 35 -4.57 21.25 -19.61
C LEU A 35 -4.17 19.77 -19.80
N VAL A 36 -3.59 19.49 -20.93
CA VAL A 36 -3.05 18.18 -21.28
C VAL A 36 -1.98 17.72 -20.26
N SER A 37 -1.07 18.63 -19.87
CA SER A 37 -0.05 18.34 -18.87
C SER A 37 -0.66 18.01 -17.50
N ILE A 38 -1.65 18.78 -17.06
CA ILE A 38 -2.36 18.52 -15.80
C ILE A 38 -3.01 17.12 -15.84
N ILE A 39 -3.78 16.83 -16.89
CA ILE A 39 -4.44 15.50 -17.04
C ILE A 39 -3.41 14.38 -17.05
N SER A 40 -2.29 14.56 -17.75
CA SER A 40 -1.22 13.56 -17.78
C SER A 40 -0.67 13.26 -16.39
N TRP A 41 -0.45 14.28 -15.57
CA TRP A 41 0.02 14.09 -14.19
C TRP A 41 -1.02 13.42 -13.30
N VAL A 42 -2.30 13.83 -13.37
CA VAL A 42 -3.40 13.19 -12.62
C VAL A 42 -3.48 11.69 -12.90
N VAL A 43 -3.13 11.27 -14.12
CA VAL A 43 -3.22 9.88 -14.55
C VAL A 43 -1.93 9.11 -14.25
N LEU A 44 -0.76 9.73 -14.41
CA LEU A 44 0.54 9.08 -14.22
C LEU A 44 0.92 8.93 -12.73
N ASP A 45 0.55 9.89 -11.90
CA ASP A 45 0.92 9.91 -10.48
C ASP A 45 0.48 8.64 -9.72
N PRO A 46 -0.78 8.17 -9.81
CA PRO A 46 -1.18 6.92 -9.15
C PRO A 46 -0.38 5.70 -9.62
N VAL A 47 0.04 5.67 -10.89
CA VAL A 47 0.86 4.57 -11.41
C VAL A 47 2.27 4.60 -10.82
N ILE A 48 2.86 5.80 -10.73
CA ILE A 48 4.20 5.99 -10.14
C ILE A 48 4.16 5.65 -8.65
N VAL A 49 3.17 6.15 -7.91
CA VAL A 49 3.03 5.91 -6.47
C VAL A 49 2.85 4.41 -6.18
N VAL A 50 1.93 3.73 -6.85
CA VAL A 50 1.72 2.28 -6.65
C VAL A 50 2.96 1.48 -7.00
N THR A 51 3.66 1.83 -8.08
CA THR A 51 4.91 1.15 -8.46
C THR A 51 6.01 1.36 -7.43
N HIS A 52 6.14 2.57 -6.90
CA HIS A 52 7.08 2.86 -5.83
C HIS A 52 6.71 2.11 -4.55
N ASP A 53 5.45 2.19 -4.14
CA ASP A 53 4.98 1.59 -2.88
C ASP A 53 5.11 0.06 -2.90
N ARG A 54 4.89 -0.61 -4.04
CA ARG A 54 5.13 -2.05 -4.20
C ARG A 54 6.58 -2.48 -3.93
N ASN A 55 7.55 -1.63 -4.23
CA ASN A 55 8.97 -1.92 -4.02
C ASN A 55 9.43 -1.75 -2.55
N ILE A 56 8.61 -1.17 -1.68
CA ILE A 56 8.92 -1.08 -0.26
C ILE A 56 8.82 -2.47 0.36
N PRO A 57 9.78 -2.93 1.19
CA PRO A 57 9.70 -4.23 1.85
C PRO A 57 8.45 -4.39 2.72
N LEU A 58 7.92 -5.60 2.78
CA LEU A 58 6.71 -5.92 3.56
C LEU A 58 6.87 -5.68 5.07
N GLY A 59 8.10 -5.81 5.59
CA GLY A 59 8.40 -5.70 7.02
C GLY A 59 8.24 -7.00 7.80
N TYR A 60 7.85 -8.08 7.12
CA TYR A 60 7.77 -9.46 7.64
C TYR A 60 8.20 -10.44 6.54
N ASP A 61 8.41 -11.71 6.91
CA ASP A 61 9.04 -12.74 6.05
C ASP A 61 7.97 -13.60 5.34
N ALA A 62 7.32 -13.02 4.30
CA ALA A 62 6.22 -13.67 3.60
C ALA A 62 6.62 -14.96 2.86
N GLU A 63 7.88 -15.06 2.40
CA GLU A 63 8.36 -16.19 1.58
C GLU A 63 8.33 -17.52 2.35
N ARG A 64 8.54 -17.47 3.66
CA ARG A 64 8.56 -18.66 4.53
C ARG A 64 7.24 -18.88 5.27
N LEU A 65 6.20 -18.09 5.00
CA LEU A 65 4.92 -18.18 5.68
C LEU A 65 3.88 -18.94 4.86
N CYS A 66 3.09 -19.75 5.54
CA CYS A 66 1.81 -20.24 5.03
C CYS A 66 0.72 -20.09 6.10
N LEU A 67 -0.51 -19.96 5.66
CA LEU A 67 -1.68 -19.80 6.50
C LEU A 67 -2.63 -20.98 6.29
N ILE A 68 -2.97 -21.63 7.39
CA ILE A 68 -3.97 -22.68 7.43
C ILE A 68 -5.26 -22.05 7.92
N SER A 69 -6.31 -22.09 7.10
CA SER A 69 -7.64 -21.64 7.50
C SER A 69 -8.40 -22.82 8.11
N LEU A 70 -8.96 -22.60 9.28
CA LEU A 70 -9.80 -23.58 9.94
C LEU A 70 -11.28 -23.41 9.53
N GLY A 71 -12.04 -24.45 9.79
CA GLY A 71 -13.50 -24.46 9.68
C GLY A 71 -14.07 -25.30 10.83
N ALA A 72 -15.37 -25.14 11.06
CA ALA A 72 -16.08 -25.96 12.04
C ALA A 72 -17.21 -26.73 11.37
N LEU A 73 -17.44 -27.96 11.87
CA LEU A 73 -18.60 -28.75 11.47
C LEU A 73 -19.87 -28.06 11.89
N GLN A 74 -20.86 -28.03 11.01
CA GLN A 74 -22.19 -27.57 11.33
C GLN A 74 -22.99 -28.64 12.12
N PRO A 75 -23.98 -28.25 12.95
CA PRO A 75 -24.73 -29.18 13.76
C PRO A 75 -25.38 -30.36 13.00
N GLN A 76 -25.64 -30.19 11.70
CA GLN A 76 -26.25 -31.22 10.86
C GLN A 76 -25.20 -32.09 10.14
N ALA A 77 -23.92 -31.78 10.28
CA ALA A 77 -22.85 -32.51 9.59
C ALA A 77 -22.58 -33.88 10.24
N PRO A 78 -22.32 -34.92 9.44
CA PRO A 78 -21.89 -36.21 9.98
C PRO A 78 -20.63 -36.08 10.86
N GLY A 79 -20.70 -36.64 12.07
CA GLY A 79 -19.61 -36.57 13.03
C GLY A 79 -19.48 -35.24 13.77
N TYR A 80 -20.54 -34.40 13.78
CA TYR A 80 -20.64 -33.28 14.71
C TYR A 80 -20.75 -33.77 16.14
N ASP A 81 -20.03 -33.15 17.04
CA ASP A 81 -20.02 -33.41 18.47
C ASP A 81 -20.48 -32.19 19.24
N ALA A 82 -21.65 -32.27 19.88
CA ALA A 82 -22.24 -31.15 20.60
C ALA A 82 -21.42 -30.78 21.85
N GLU A 83 -20.74 -31.74 22.49
CA GLU A 83 -19.89 -31.48 23.67
C GLU A 83 -18.60 -30.73 23.26
N ALA A 84 -18.10 -30.97 22.06
CA ALA A 84 -16.95 -30.27 21.53
C ALA A 84 -17.24 -28.81 21.13
N GLN A 85 -18.47 -28.34 21.26
CA GLN A 85 -18.87 -26.94 21.02
C GLN A 85 -18.77 -26.07 22.28
N ASP A 86 -18.52 -26.63 23.43
CA ASP A 86 -18.23 -25.88 24.65
C ASP A 86 -17.05 -24.93 24.45
N SER A 87 -17.15 -23.71 24.98
CA SER A 87 -16.16 -22.65 24.74
C SER A 87 -14.74 -23.04 25.15
N ALA A 88 -14.57 -23.68 26.30
CA ALA A 88 -13.25 -24.11 26.76
C ALA A 88 -12.69 -25.22 25.85
N THR A 89 -13.52 -26.21 25.52
CA THR A 89 -13.16 -27.33 24.62
C THR A 89 -12.81 -26.83 23.22
N LEU A 90 -13.53 -25.83 22.70
CA LEU A 90 -13.27 -25.25 21.40
C LEU A 90 -11.90 -24.53 21.35
N VAL A 91 -11.59 -23.77 22.39
CA VAL A 91 -10.29 -23.11 22.56
C VAL A 91 -9.16 -24.13 22.68
N ASP A 92 -9.34 -25.16 23.50
CA ASP A 92 -8.35 -26.23 23.66
C ASP A 92 -8.11 -26.99 22.35
N ASN A 93 -9.16 -27.30 21.61
CA ASN A 93 -9.06 -27.93 20.29
C ASN A 93 -8.31 -27.05 19.29
N TYR A 94 -8.52 -25.74 19.31
CA TYR A 94 -7.78 -24.79 18.48
C TYR A 94 -6.28 -24.80 18.81
N TYR A 95 -5.90 -24.66 20.08
CA TYR A 95 -4.50 -24.71 20.49
C TYR A 95 -3.86 -26.09 20.27
N ASN A 96 -4.63 -27.18 20.37
CA ASN A 96 -4.18 -28.53 20.05
C ASN A 96 -3.82 -28.66 18.57
N LEU A 97 -4.63 -28.08 17.66
CA LEU A 97 -4.31 -28.03 16.24
C LEU A 97 -3.01 -27.25 15.97
N VAL A 98 -2.82 -26.11 16.64
CA VAL A 98 -1.58 -25.31 16.52
C VAL A 98 -0.35 -26.12 16.96
N ARG A 99 -0.44 -26.84 18.11
CA ARG A 99 0.65 -27.68 18.61
C ARG A 99 0.96 -28.79 17.63
N TYR A 100 -0.06 -29.44 17.09
CA TYR A 100 0.08 -30.57 16.19
C TYR A 100 0.77 -30.19 14.86
N VAL A 101 0.49 -28.99 14.35
CA VAL A 101 1.19 -28.46 13.18
C VAL A 101 2.67 -28.21 13.44
N LYS A 102 3.04 -27.79 14.67
CA LYS A 102 4.47 -27.56 15.02
C LYS A 102 5.32 -28.80 14.91
N ASP A 103 4.72 -29.99 15.09
CA ASP A 103 5.44 -31.30 15.03
C ASP A 103 5.63 -31.82 13.60
N PHE A 104 5.03 -31.15 12.59
CA PHE A 104 5.20 -31.53 11.20
C PHE A 104 6.58 -31.11 10.68
N ASP A 105 7.23 -32.02 9.92
CA ASP A 105 8.58 -31.74 9.41
C ASP A 105 8.61 -30.50 8.51
N GLY A 106 9.68 -29.74 8.65
CA GLY A 106 9.83 -28.46 7.92
C GLY A 106 9.22 -27.26 8.60
N VAL A 107 8.42 -27.42 9.67
CA VAL A 107 7.86 -26.30 10.45
C VAL A 107 8.90 -25.80 11.45
N GLU A 108 9.17 -24.49 11.42
CA GLU A 108 10.00 -23.79 12.42
C GLU A 108 9.14 -23.33 13.60
N SER A 109 8.04 -22.65 13.31
CA SER A 109 7.08 -22.20 14.32
C SER A 109 5.67 -22.14 13.75
N ALA A 110 4.68 -22.18 14.65
CA ALA A 110 3.28 -21.98 14.31
C ALA A 110 2.61 -21.18 15.43
N THR A 111 1.69 -20.29 15.05
CA THR A 111 0.95 -19.44 15.96
C THR A 111 -0.52 -19.36 15.57
N PRO A 112 -1.44 -19.30 16.54
CA PRO A 112 -2.84 -19.04 16.24
C PRO A 112 -3.02 -17.57 15.78
N VAL A 113 -3.88 -17.38 14.78
CA VAL A 113 -4.33 -16.07 14.31
C VAL A 113 -5.85 -16.09 14.31
N LEU A 114 -6.46 -15.23 15.09
CA LEU A 114 -7.91 -15.14 15.22
C LEU A 114 -8.38 -13.76 14.79
N GLY A 115 -9.46 -13.71 14.05
CA GLY A 115 -10.06 -12.47 13.58
C GLY A 115 -9.80 -12.19 12.09
N PHE A 116 -10.31 -11.06 11.66
CA PHE A 116 -10.34 -10.67 10.22
C PHE A 116 -9.22 -9.69 9.85
N CYS A 117 -8.49 -9.12 10.82
CA CYS A 117 -7.47 -8.11 10.59
C CYS A 117 -6.07 -8.69 10.84
N TYR A 118 -5.42 -9.10 9.78
CA TYR A 118 -4.02 -9.53 9.75
C TYR A 118 -3.40 -9.12 8.41
N PRO A 119 -2.07 -9.08 8.27
CA PRO A 119 -1.44 -8.63 7.03
C PRO A 119 -1.97 -9.36 5.79
N ASN A 120 -2.36 -8.60 4.77
CA ASN A 120 -3.00 -9.06 3.52
C ASN A 120 -4.34 -9.80 3.69
N SER A 121 -5.01 -9.64 4.83
CA SER A 121 -6.40 -10.06 4.97
C SER A 121 -7.36 -9.10 4.27
N SER A 122 -8.61 -9.53 4.10
CA SER A 122 -9.68 -8.66 3.57
C SER A 122 -10.29 -7.74 4.64
N GLY A 123 -9.97 -7.98 5.92
CA GLY A 123 -10.51 -7.21 7.03
C GLY A 123 -9.63 -6.02 7.41
N SER A 124 -10.26 -4.99 7.95
CA SER A 124 -9.57 -3.86 8.57
C SER A 124 -10.25 -3.48 9.87
N SER A 125 -9.47 -3.08 10.86
CA SER A 125 -9.96 -2.51 12.10
C SER A 125 -9.15 -1.24 12.35
N ASN A 126 -9.83 -0.11 12.41
CA ASN A 126 -9.19 1.20 12.60
C ASN A 126 -9.69 1.81 13.92
N SER A 127 -8.79 2.49 14.61
CA SER A 127 -9.09 3.27 15.80
C SER A 127 -8.32 4.59 15.75
N GLN A 128 -8.69 5.51 16.63
CA GLN A 128 -7.97 6.76 16.82
C GLN A 128 -7.21 6.71 18.14
N LEU A 129 -5.88 6.85 18.05
CA LEU A 129 -5.03 6.97 19.21
C LEU A 129 -4.42 8.37 19.32
N PHE A 130 -4.35 8.84 20.53
CA PHE A 130 -3.69 10.11 20.88
C PHE A 130 -2.42 9.80 21.69
N ALA A 131 -1.38 10.57 21.52
CA ALA A 131 -0.30 10.57 22.51
C ALA A 131 -0.82 11.19 23.81
N GLU A 132 -0.37 10.70 24.96
CA GLU A 132 -0.76 11.27 26.25
C GLU A 132 -0.40 12.76 26.30
N GLY A 133 -1.39 13.61 26.55
CA GLY A 133 -1.24 15.08 26.58
C GLY A 133 -1.42 15.77 25.22
N ASP A 134 -1.63 15.02 24.14
CA ASP A 134 -1.93 15.56 22.81
C ASP A 134 -3.44 15.53 22.51
N THR A 135 -3.85 16.42 21.60
CA THR A 135 -5.23 16.52 21.11
C THR A 135 -5.38 16.08 19.66
N ILE A 136 -4.27 15.82 18.97
CA ILE A 136 -4.26 15.41 17.56
C ILE A 136 -4.34 13.88 17.50
N PRO A 137 -5.42 13.31 16.94
CA PRO A 137 -5.53 11.87 16.80
C PRO A 137 -4.66 11.35 15.65
N LEU A 138 -4.13 10.15 15.83
CA LEU A 138 -3.58 9.35 14.76
C LEU A 138 -4.56 8.22 14.41
N SER A 139 -5.03 8.18 13.18
CA SER A 139 -5.74 7.00 12.68
C SER A 139 -4.77 5.83 12.55
N ILE A 140 -5.05 4.76 13.24
CA ILE A 140 -4.16 3.61 13.36
C ILE A 140 -4.93 2.32 13.09
N MET A 141 -4.30 1.39 12.39
CA MET A 141 -4.86 0.08 12.15
C MET A 141 -4.58 -0.82 13.34
N MET A 142 -5.62 -1.50 13.83
CA MET A 142 -5.54 -2.37 15.00
C MET A 142 -5.48 -3.82 14.57
N ILE A 143 -4.46 -4.55 15.01
CA ILE A 143 -4.34 -6.00 14.86
C ILE A 143 -4.44 -6.63 16.24
N GLN A 144 -5.36 -7.56 16.41
CA GLN A 144 -5.44 -8.36 17.61
C GLN A 144 -4.58 -9.61 17.49
N PHE A 145 -3.92 -9.99 18.57
CA PHE A 145 -3.11 -11.22 18.62
C PHE A 145 -3.34 -11.95 19.95
N LEU A 146 -3.14 -13.26 19.94
CA LEU A 146 -3.23 -14.09 21.14
C LEU A 146 -1.90 -14.03 21.89
N PRO A 147 -1.87 -13.56 23.15
CA PRO A 147 -0.66 -13.51 23.95
C PRO A 147 -0.15 -14.89 24.31
N HIS A 148 1.08 -14.97 24.79
CA HIS A 148 1.79 -16.24 25.08
C HIS A 148 1.90 -17.19 23.89
N THR A 149 1.92 -16.61 22.68
CA THR A 149 2.17 -17.33 21.42
C THR A 149 3.36 -16.69 20.72
N ASN A 150 3.96 -17.43 19.78
CA ASN A 150 5.12 -16.92 19.02
C ASN A 150 4.68 -15.97 17.87
N PHE A 151 3.65 -15.15 18.08
CA PHE A 151 3.04 -14.36 17.02
C PHE A 151 4.06 -13.47 16.27
N PHE A 152 4.82 -12.66 17.00
CA PHE A 152 5.77 -11.73 16.40
C PHE A 152 6.94 -12.44 15.73
N ASP A 153 7.45 -13.51 16.33
CA ASP A 153 8.53 -14.31 15.75
C ASP A 153 8.06 -15.09 14.53
N THR A 154 6.86 -15.68 14.58
CA THR A 154 6.32 -16.46 13.47
C THR A 154 6.12 -15.59 12.23
N TYR A 155 5.62 -14.36 12.36
CA TYR A 155 5.59 -13.41 11.24
C TYR A 155 7.00 -13.02 10.79
N GLY A 156 8.00 -13.06 11.65
CA GLY A 156 9.34 -12.56 11.36
C GLY A 156 9.35 -11.04 11.20
N PHE A 157 8.61 -10.34 12.04
CA PHE A 157 8.66 -8.88 12.06
C PHE A 157 10.07 -8.40 12.36
N ARG A 158 10.48 -7.31 11.73
CA ARG A 158 11.77 -6.69 12.05
C ARG A 158 11.72 -6.13 13.47
N SER A 159 12.82 -6.30 14.19
CA SER A 159 12.98 -5.67 15.51
C SER A 159 12.86 -4.16 15.38
N GLY A 160 12.00 -3.58 16.19
CA GLY A 160 11.96 -2.15 16.42
C GLY A 160 12.96 -1.76 17.52
N LYS A 161 12.78 -0.58 18.07
CA LYS A 161 13.50 -0.11 19.25
C LYS A 161 12.85 -0.68 20.52
N GLY A 162 13.67 -1.03 21.50
CA GLY A 162 13.21 -1.59 22.78
C GLY A 162 13.26 -3.11 22.79
N ARG A 163 12.09 -3.78 22.81
CA ARG A 163 12.01 -5.25 22.86
C ARG A 163 12.13 -5.89 21.47
N THR A 164 12.81 -7.04 21.42
CA THR A 164 12.83 -7.88 20.22
C THR A 164 11.48 -8.59 20.02
N PRO A 165 11.15 -9.11 18.80
CA PRO A 165 9.97 -9.92 18.58
C PRO A 165 9.80 -11.08 19.57
N GLY A 166 10.88 -11.81 19.88
CA GLY A 166 10.85 -12.89 20.87
C GLY A 166 10.52 -12.39 22.28
N GLN A 167 11.10 -11.29 22.70
CA GLN A 167 10.77 -10.69 24.00
C GLN A 167 9.34 -10.18 24.05
N LEU A 168 8.76 -9.76 22.91
CA LEU A 168 7.35 -9.39 22.82
C LEU A 168 6.46 -10.62 22.87
N SER A 169 6.86 -11.75 22.26
CA SER A 169 6.12 -13.01 22.33
C SER A 169 6.05 -13.56 23.77
N ASP A 170 7.12 -13.43 24.54
CA ASP A 170 7.23 -13.90 25.92
C ASP A 170 6.69 -12.92 26.98
N TYR A 171 6.31 -11.73 26.57
CA TYR A 171 5.84 -10.70 27.50
C TYR A 171 4.51 -11.05 28.13
N ALA A 172 4.37 -10.82 29.44
CA ALA A 172 3.11 -11.03 30.19
C ALA A 172 2.19 -9.80 29.99
N TYR A 173 1.39 -9.84 28.96
CA TYR A 173 0.47 -8.77 28.60
C TYR A 173 -0.64 -8.60 29.65
N VAL A 174 -0.96 -7.34 29.92
CA VAL A 174 -2.13 -6.94 30.71
C VAL A 174 -3.15 -6.23 29.82
N PRO A 175 -4.41 -6.05 30.28
CA PRO A 175 -5.40 -5.33 29.50
C PRO A 175 -4.91 -3.95 29.09
N ASN A 176 -5.20 -3.60 27.82
CA ASN A 176 -4.84 -2.34 27.17
C ASN A 176 -3.35 -2.15 26.83
N ASP A 177 -2.49 -3.11 27.11
CA ASP A 177 -1.14 -3.08 26.57
C ASP A 177 -1.17 -3.04 25.04
N ILE A 178 -0.27 -2.26 24.42
CA ILE A 178 -0.13 -2.23 22.97
C ILE A 178 1.33 -2.32 22.53
N VAL A 179 1.51 -2.90 21.34
CA VAL A 179 2.77 -2.84 20.60
C VAL A 179 2.55 -1.99 19.37
N LEU A 180 3.41 -1.01 19.13
CA LEU A 180 3.30 -0.11 17.97
C LEU A 180 4.29 -0.49 16.88
N THR A 181 3.98 -0.13 15.64
CA THR A 181 5.01 -0.05 14.60
C THR A 181 5.83 1.23 14.76
N GLU A 182 7.10 1.23 14.32
CA GLU A 182 7.99 2.39 14.44
C GLU A 182 7.42 3.65 13.79
N ASN A 183 6.73 3.53 12.66
CA ASN A 183 6.07 4.66 12.00
C ASN A 183 4.87 5.20 12.79
N ALA A 184 4.14 4.35 13.51
CA ALA A 184 3.09 4.78 14.45
C ALA A 184 3.70 5.52 15.65
N ALA A 185 4.78 4.98 16.22
CA ALA A 185 5.49 5.59 17.33
C ALA A 185 6.10 6.97 16.95
N GLU A 186 6.64 7.08 15.73
CA GLU A 186 7.21 8.33 15.23
C GLU A 186 6.15 9.40 15.01
N GLN A 187 4.97 9.03 14.51
CA GLN A 187 3.86 9.97 14.32
C GLN A 187 3.21 10.41 15.64
N LEU A 188 3.05 9.49 16.62
CA LEU A 188 2.45 9.82 17.92
C LEU A 188 3.41 10.54 18.86
N PHE A 189 4.67 10.13 18.89
CA PHE A 189 5.60 10.53 19.96
C PHE A 189 6.86 11.20 19.42
N HIS A 190 6.98 11.41 18.11
CA HIS A 190 8.18 11.95 17.44
C HIS A 190 9.46 11.14 17.73
N THR A 191 9.30 9.85 18.00
CA THR A 191 10.41 8.92 18.25
C THR A 191 10.03 7.51 17.82
N LYS A 192 10.99 6.74 17.34
CA LYS A 192 10.79 5.33 17.00
C LYS A 192 10.76 4.42 18.22
N ASP A 193 11.25 4.90 19.36
CA ASP A 193 11.19 4.19 20.64
C ASP A 193 10.08 4.79 21.51
N ALA A 194 8.96 4.09 21.57
CA ALA A 194 7.81 4.49 22.37
C ALA A 194 7.64 3.60 23.63
N HIS A 195 8.61 2.72 23.94
CA HIS A 195 8.52 1.87 25.12
C HIS A 195 8.31 2.71 26.41
N GLY A 196 7.34 2.33 27.22
CA GLY A 196 6.97 3.03 28.46
C GLY A 196 6.14 4.30 28.27
N LYS A 197 5.86 4.74 27.04
CA LYS A 197 4.91 5.81 26.75
C LYS A 197 3.48 5.30 26.80
N ARG A 198 2.50 6.21 26.82
CA ARG A 198 1.07 5.86 26.85
C ARG A 198 0.32 6.51 25.70
N CYS A 199 -0.50 5.73 25.04
CA CYS A 199 -1.53 6.22 24.13
C CYS A 199 -2.85 6.35 24.88
N ILE A 200 -3.75 7.14 24.30
CA ILE A 200 -5.12 7.30 24.78
C ILE A 200 -6.05 6.96 23.62
N SER A 201 -7.02 6.06 23.85
CA SER A 201 -8.21 5.90 23.01
C SER A 201 -9.39 6.57 23.67
N ARG A 202 -10.25 7.21 22.86
CA ARG A 202 -11.48 7.88 23.31
C ARG A 202 -12.72 7.26 22.67
N ASP A 203 -12.64 5.97 22.36
CA ASP A 203 -13.77 5.25 21.77
C ASP A 203 -14.91 5.12 22.78
N HIS A 204 -16.14 5.32 22.32
CA HIS A 204 -17.38 5.19 23.12
C HIS A 204 -17.51 6.11 24.33
N GLY A 205 -16.81 7.24 24.36
CA GLY A 205 -16.94 8.25 25.41
C GLY A 205 -16.06 8.02 26.65
N ASP A 206 -15.41 6.88 26.76
CA ASP A 206 -14.46 6.56 27.82
C ASP A 206 -13.02 6.87 27.38
N THR A 207 -12.21 7.32 28.34
CA THR A 207 -10.78 7.54 28.11
C THR A 207 -10.00 6.30 28.53
N LEU A 208 -9.52 5.54 27.55
CA LEU A 208 -8.73 4.34 27.78
C LEU A 208 -7.24 4.64 27.65
N TYR A 209 -6.48 4.39 28.71
CA TYR A 209 -5.01 4.51 28.68
C TYR A 209 -4.39 3.20 28.22
N MET A 210 -3.51 3.28 27.21
CA MET A 210 -2.90 2.13 26.56
C MET A 210 -1.36 2.24 26.66
N PRO A 211 -0.74 1.52 27.60
CA PRO A 211 0.71 1.51 27.76
C PRO A 211 1.38 0.86 26.53
N VAL A 212 2.41 1.51 26.00
CA VAL A 212 3.21 0.96 24.90
C VAL A 212 4.32 0.07 25.50
N VAL A 213 4.20 -1.23 25.28
CA VAL A 213 5.14 -2.23 25.82
C VAL A 213 6.35 -2.47 24.91
N GLY A 214 6.30 -2.03 23.68
CA GLY A 214 7.41 -2.12 22.74
C GLY A 214 7.03 -1.67 21.35
N THR A 215 8.01 -1.67 20.45
CA THR A 215 7.83 -1.32 19.03
C THR A 215 8.43 -2.39 18.14
N ILE A 216 7.82 -2.61 16.97
CA ILE A 216 8.34 -3.41 15.87
C ILE A 216 8.63 -2.51 14.68
N GLY A 217 9.42 -3.00 13.72
CA GLY A 217 9.68 -2.28 12.48
C GLY A 217 8.39 -1.94 11.72
N ALA A 218 8.45 -0.91 10.87
CA ALA A 218 7.34 -0.59 10.00
C ALA A 218 7.00 -1.77 9.08
N MET A 219 5.71 -2.04 8.93
CA MET A 219 5.20 -3.14 8.13
C MET A 219 4.08 -2.69 7.21
N LYS A 220 3.85 -3.45 6.16
CA LYS A 220 2.72 -3.26 5.27
C LYS A 220 1.53 -4.12 5.67
N MET A 221 0.35 -3.52 5.68
CA MET A 221 -0.90 -4.29 5.79
C MET A 221 -1.30 -4.91 4.46
N TYR A 222 -1.06 -4.19 3.35
CA TYR A 222 -1.27 -4.66 1.98
C TYR A 222 0.01 -4.44 1.18
N SER A 223 0.37 -5.40 0.34
CA SER A 223 1.63 -5.40 -0.42
C SER A 223 1.80 -4.18 -1.32
N GLU A 224 0.70 -3.66 -1.86
CA GLU A 224 0.67 -2.52 -2.75
C GLU A 224 0.63 -1.15 -2.04
N TRP A 225 0.47 -1.13 -0.72
CA TRP A 225 0.42 0.10 0.06
C TRP A 225 1.79 0.40 0.70
N ARG A 226 2.00 1.68 1.01
CA ARG A 226 3.08 2.05 1.93
C ARG A 226 2.78 1.54 3.35
N PRO A 227 3.80 1.39 4.20
CA PRO A 227 3.57 1.06 5.60
C PRO A 227 2.65 2.09 6.27
N VAL A 228 1.54 1.61 6.81
CA VAL A 228 0.59 2.41 7.60
C VAL A 228 0.89 2.28 9.09
N PRO A 229 0.48 3.24 9.94
CA PRO A 229 0.54 3.07 11.39
C PRO A 229 -0.26 1.86 11.83
N VAL A 230 0.35 0.95 12.61
CA VAL A 230 -0.31 -0.25 13.16
C VAL A 230 -0.05 -0.35 14.65
N ALA A 231 -1.08 -0.72 15.39
CA ALA A 231 -1.02 -1.12 16.79
C ALA A 231 -1.46 -2.58 16.93
N PHE A 232 -0.73 -3.33 17.73
CA PHE A 232 -1.08 -4.70 18.09
C PHE A 232 -1.62 -4.72 19.51
N MET A 233 -2.80 -5.29 19.66
CA MET A 233 -3.50 -5.38 20.96
C MET A 233 -3.65 -6.84 21.36
N PRO A 234 -3.30 -7.22 22.60
CA PRO A 234 -3.46 -8.60 23.07
C PRO A 234 -4.95 -8.93 23.28
N MET A 235 -5.37 -10.07 22.74
CA MET A 235 -6.67 -10.65 22.97
C MET A 235 -6.58 -11.56 24.20
N LEU A 236 -6.83 -11.03 25.39
CA LEU A 236 -6.72 -11.78 26.66
C LEU A 236 -7.90 -12.73 26.88
N THR A 237 -9.05 -12.43 26.28
CA THR A 237 -10.25 -13.29 26.31
C THR A 237 -10.64 -13.61 24.88
N ILE A 238 -10.74 -14.89 24.56
CA ILE A 238 -11.13 -15.35 23.24
C ILE A 238 -12.65 -15.40 23.16
N ASP A 239 -13.22 -14.59 22.26
CA ASP A 239 -14.60 -14.78 21.87
C ASP A 239 -14.69 -15.97 20.91
N THR A 240 -15.20 -17.09 21.46
CA THR A 240 -15.26 -18.36 20.74
C THR A 240 -16.20 -18.35 19.55
N SER A 241 -17.10 -17.34 19.44
CA SER A 241 -17.97 -17.17 18.27
C SER A 241 -17.19 -16.92 16.99
N TYR A 242 -15.98 -16.33 17.08
CA TYR A 242 -15.13 -16.06 15.94
C TYR A 242 -14.34 -17.28 15.45
N ILE A 243 -14.14 -18.32 16.30
CA ILE A 243 -13.29 -19.48 15.96
C ILE A 243 -13.80 -20.21 14.71
N PRO A 244 -15.08 -20.53 14.54
CA PRO A 244 -15.56 -21.28 13.37
C PRO A 244 -15.32 -20.61 12.02
N GLU A 245 -15.28 -19.28 12.00
CA GLU A 245 -15.26 -18.49 10.76
C GLU A 245 -13.91 -17.84 10.47
N SER A 246 -13.17 -17.48 11.53
CA SER A 246 -11.97 -16.64 11.40
C SER A 246 -10.74 -17.14 12.15
N ALA A 247 -10.73 -18.42 12.56
CA ALA A 247 -9.55 -19.03 13.11
C ALA A 247 -8.60 -19.50 12.01
N HIS A 248 -7.35 -19.12 12.17
CA HIS A 248 -6.25 -19.50 11.28
C HIS A 248 -5.06 -19.97 12.10
N ILE A 249 -4.17 -20.73 11.47
CA ILE A 249 -2.86 -21.04 12.00
C ILE A 249 -1.83 -20.52 11.03
N LEU A 250 -1.03 -19.55 11.48
CA LEU A 250 0.13 -19.08 10.74
C LEU A 250 1.29 -20.02 11.01
N VAL A 251 1.94 -20.46 9.96
CA VAL A 251 3.07 -21.38 10.02
C VAL A 251 4.28 -20.75 9.35
N ARG A 252 5.43 -20.80 10.03
CA ARG A 252 6.72 -20.42 9.49
C ARG A 252 7.52 -21.68 9.18
N LEU A 253 8.07 -21.77 7.98
CA LEU A 253 8.92 -22.86 7.56
C LEU A 253 10.38 -22.64 7.97
N LYS A 254 11.08 -23.72 8.26
CA LYS A 254 12.54 -23.70 8.45
C LYS A 254 13.25 -23.13 7.23
N GLU A 255 14.40 -22.55 7.47
CA GLU A 255 15.23 -22.03 6.40
C GLU A 255 15.64 -23.14 5.42
N GLY A 256 15.56 -22.83 4.11
CA GLY A 256 15.87 -23.80 3.04
C GLY A 256 14.76 -24.79 2.69
N VAL A 257 13.63 -24.79 3.38
CA VAL A 257 12.47 -25.61 3.03
C VAL A 257 11.72 -24.98 1.87
N SER A 258 11.52 -25.71 0.76
CA SER A 258 10.71 -25.24 -0.36
C SER A 258 9.24 -25.21 0.02
N MET A 259 8.58 -24.06 -0.14
CA MET A 259 7.15 -23.89 0.11
C MET A 259 6.30 -24.84 -0.74
N GLU A 260 6.63 -25.01 -2.01
CA GLU A 260 5.88 -25.86 -2.93
C GLU A 260 5.93 -27.33 -2.47
N ARG A 261 7.13 -27.84 -2.12
CA ARG A 261 7.31 -29.20 -1.63
C ARG A 261 6.59 -29.39 -0.30
N PHE A 262 6.72 -28.43 0.62
CA PHE A 262 6.03 -28.46 1.90
C PHE A 262 4.51 -28.57 1.71
N LEU A 263 3.91 -27.71 0.88
CA LEU A 263 2.48 -27.73 0.63
C LEU A 263 2.02 -29.03 -0.05
N HIS A 264 2.84 -29.62 -0.92
CA HIS A 264 2.55 -30.91 -1.55
C HIS A 264 2.44 -32.02 -0.51
N ASP A 265 3.37 -32.08 0.43
CA ASP A 265 3.43 -33.15 1.45
C ASP A 265 2.44 -32.87 2.60
N PHE A 266 2.24 -31.61 2.96
CA PHE A 266 1.37 -31.19 4.05
C PHE A 266 -0.13 -31.36 3.74
N ARG A 267 -0.58 -31.08 2.51
CA ARG A 267 -2.02 -31.12 2.16
C ARG A 267 -2.67 -32.49 2.41
N PRO A 268 -2.11 -33.63 1.99
CA PRO A 268 -2.70 -34.94 2.28
C PRO A 268 -2.73 -35.26 3.78
N TRP A 269 -1.67 -34.86 4.49
CA TRP A 269 -1.58 -35.03 5.95
C TRP A 269 -2.62 -34.16 6.65
N MET A 270 -2.76 -32.89 6.27
CA MET A 270 -3.74 -31.96 6.80
C MET A 270 -5.16 -32.52 6.73
N VAL A 271 -5.57 -33.03 5.57
CA VAL A 271 -6.92 -33.57 5.37
C VAL A 271 -7.17 -34.78 6.29
N LYS A 272 -6.15 -35.59 6.55
CA LYS A 272 -6.28 -36.80 7.33
C LYS A 272 -6.19 -36.57 8.84
N GLU A 273 -5.29 -35.68 9.26
CA GLU A 273 -4.85 -35.59 10.65
C GLU A 273 -5.32 -34.30 11.37
N MET A 274 -5.62 -33.24 10.62
CA MET A 274 -5.95 -31.94 11.22
C MET A 274 -7.44 -31.80 11.50
N ARG A 275 -7.95 -32.65 12.38
CA ARG A 275 -9.28 -32.50 12.96
C ARG A 275 -9.23 -32.73 14.46
N ARG A 276 -9.87 -31.83 15.24
CA ARG A 276 -10.07 -31.96 16.68
C ARG A 276 -11.48 -31.49 17.04
N GLY A 277 -12.30 -32.40 17.57
CA GLY A 277 -13.72 -32.15 17.79
C GLY A 277 -14.40 -31.70 16.48
N ASN A 278 -15.05 -30.56 16.54
CA ASN A 278 -15.71 -29.96 15.36
C ASN A 278 -14.78 -29.13 14.48
N LEU A 279 -13.59 -28.78 14.96
CA LEU A 279 -12.62 -27.99 14.18
C LEU A 279 -11.82 -28.88 13.21
N PHE A 280 -11.63 -28.38 12.00
CA PHE A 280 -10.81 -29.01 10.99
C PHE A 280 -10.05 -27.99 10.14
N ALA A 281 -8.92 -28.38 9.58
CA ALA A 281 -8.23 -27.54 8.61
C ALA A 281 -8.94 -27.61 7.26
N ARG A 282 -9.40 -26.45 6.79
CA ARG A 282 -10.15 -26.31 5.53
C ARG A 282 -9.23 -26.12 4.33
N SER A 283 -8.18 -25.33 4.49
CA SER A 283 -7.23 -25.06 3.41
C SER A 283 -5.89 -24.59 3.96
N VAL A 284 -4.84 -24.79 3.17
CA VAL A 284 -3.51 -24.22 3.39
C VAL A 284 -3.05 -23.49 2.15
N ARG A 285 -2.55 -22.25 2.33
CA ARG A 285 -2.05 -21.40 1.24
C ARG A 285 -0.72 -20.77 1.66
N SER A 286 0.21 -20.64 0.71
CA SER A 286 1.39 -19.81 0.95
C SER A 286 0.98 -18.35 1.16
N TYR A 287 1.78 -17.59 1.88
CA TYR A 287 1.50 -16.18 2.11
C TYR A 287 1.61 -15.37 0.82
N GLU A 288 2.48 -15.77 -0.11
CA GLU A 288 2.55 -15.19 -1.46
C GLU A 288 1.26 -15.38 -2.26
N GLN A 289 0.60 -16.55 -2.14
CA GLN A 289 -0.72 -16.75 -2.74
C GLN A 289 -1.77 -15.80 -2.15
N ILE A 290 -1.75 -15.62 -0.81
CA ILE A 290 -2.66 -14.70 -0.13
C ILE A 290 -2.44 -13.27 -0.61
N ILE A 291 -1.18 -12.83 -0.72
CA ILE A 291 -0.82 -11.52 -1.27
C ILE A 291 -1.35 -11.38 -2.69
N THR A 292 -1.07 -12.36 -3.55
CA THR A 292 -1.50 -12.31 -4.97
C THR A 292 -3.03 -12.27 -5.10
N GLU A 293 -3.75 -13.04 -4.30
CA GLU A 293 -5.22 -13.05 -4.30
C GLU A 293 -5.78 -11.73 -3.77
N SER A 294 -5.18 -11.17 -2.72
CA SER A 294 -5.54 -9.85 -2.18
C SER A 294 -5.33 -8.75 -3.22
N GLU A 295 -4.19 -8.74 -3.89
CA GLU A 295 -3.92 -7.79 -4.99
C GLU A 295 -4.88 -7.97 -6.15
N ALA A 296 -5.17 -9.21 -6.54
CA ALA A 296 -6.07 -9.51 -7.64
C ALA A 296 -7.50 -9.02 -7.38
N SER A 297 -7.97 -9.11 -6.15
CA SER A 297 -9.32 -8.70 -5.77
C SER A 297 -9.44 -7.19 -5.51
N ASN A 298 -8.42 -6.56 -4.93
CA ASN A 298 -8.50 -5.18 -4.43
C ASN A 298 -7.84 -4.15 -5.36
N SER A 299 -6.56 -4.30 -5.62
CA SER A 299 -5.76 -3.24 -6.28
C SER A 299 -5.60 -3.43 -7.79
N THR A 300 -5.47 -4.67 -8.26
CA THR A 300 -5.23 -4.95 -9.68
C THR A 300 -6.32 -4.41 -10.62
N PRO A 301 -7.63 -4.51 -10.32
CA PRO A 301 -8.67 -3.94 -11.17
C PRO A 301 -8.57 -2.42 -11.25
N ILE A 302 -8.30 -1.75 -10.13
CA ILE A 302 -8.15 -0.30 -10.06
C ILE A 302 -6.92 0.14 -10.86
N TYR A 303 -5.79 -0.54 -10.66
CA TYR A 303 -4.55 -0.26 -11.39
C TYR A 303 -4.72 -0.44 -12.90
N ARG A 304 -5.31 -1.55 -13.36
CA ARG A 304 -5.59 -1.80 -14.78
C ARG A 304 -6.51 -0.74 -15.39
N ARG A 305 -7.55 -0.34 -14.67
CA ARG A 305 -8.44 0.74 -15.10
C ARG A 305 -7.68 2.06 -15.24
N ASN A 306 -6.88 2.43 -14.24
CA ASN A 306 -6.11 3.67 -14.27
C ASN A 306 -5.07 3.65 -15.41
N LEU A 307 -4.40 2.52 -15.64
CA LEU A 307 -3.45 2.35 -16.74
C LEU A 307 -4.14 2.46 -18.11
N ALA A 308 -5.32 1.87 -18.29
CA ALA A 308 -6.10 1.98 -19.51
C ALA A 308 -6.54 3.43 -19.77
N MET A 309 -6.99 4.13 -18.74
CA MET A 309 -7.31 5.57 -18.83
C MET A 309 -6.07 6.39 -19.18
N ALA A 310 -4.92 6.09 -18.56
CA ALA A 310 -3.64 6.73 -18.87
C ALA A 310 -3.29 6.59 -20.36
N ALA A 311 -3.35 5.37 -20.87
CA ALA A 311 -3.07 5.08 -22.27
C ALA A 311 -4.05 5.81 -23.21
N PHE A 312 -5.34 5.79 -22.89
CA PHE A 312 -6.37 6.49 -23.65
C PHE A 312 -6.11 8.01 -23.69
N PHE A 313 -5.85 8.63 -22.56
CA PHE A 313 -5.56 10.07 -22.52
C PHE A 313 -4.24 10.39 -23.24
N LEU A 314 -3.21 9.58 -23.10
CA LEU A 314 -1.93 9.77 -23.77
C LEU A 314 -2.09 9.73 -25.31
N VAL A 315 -2.86 8.77 -25.83
CA VAL A 315 -3.15 8.68 -27.29
C VAL A 315 -3.92 9.91 -27.76
N ASN A 316 -4.99 10.31 -27.05
CA ASN A 316 -5.74 11.51 -27.40
C ASN A 316 -4.90 12.77 -27.37
N LEU A 317 -4.02 12.88 -26.39
CA LEU A 317 -3.05 13.96 -26.27
C LEU A 317 -2.13 14.03 -27.48
N CYS A 318 -1.53 12.89 -27.85
CA CYS A 318 -0.66 12.82 -29.01
C CYS A 318 -1.40 13.25 -30.29
N LEU A 319 -2.63 12.78 -30.47
CA LEU A 319 -3.47 13.15 -31.64
C LEU A 319 -3.81 14.64 -31.65
N GLY A 320 -4.17 15.22 -30.48
CA GLY A 320 -4.44 16.67 -30.35
C GLY A 320 -3.23 17.51 -30.68
N VAL A 321 -2.08 17.18 -30.09
CA VAL A 321 -0.81 17.90 -30.36
C VAL A 321 -0.41 17.80 -31.82
N ILE A 322 -0.45 16.59 -32.42
CA ILE A 322 -0.13 16.37 -33.83
C ILE A 322 -1.08 17.19 -34.71
N GLY A 323 -2.39 17.16 -34.44
CA GLY A 323 -3.40 17.89 -35.17
C GLY A 323 -3.19 19.41 -35.13
N THR A 324 -2.89 19.93 -33.95
CA THR A 324 -2.66 21.37 -33.74
C THR A 324 -1.37 21.83 -34.44
N PHE A 325 -0.27 21.06 -34.33
CA PHE A 325 0.96 21.34 -35.05
C PHE A 325 0.79 21.26 -36.60
N TRP A 326 0.07 20.27 -37.07
CA TRP A 326 -0.25 20.12 -38.47
C TRP A 326 -1.02 21.35 -39.02
N LEU A 327 -2.05 21.78 -38.30
CA LEU A 327 -2.85 22.94 -38.66
C LEU A 327 -2.01 24.23 -38.66
N GLN A 328 -1.17 24.44 -37.64
CA GLN A 328 -0.27 25.58 -37.54
C GLN A 328 0.74 25.60 -38.69
N THR A 329 1.33 24.45 -39.02
CA THR A 329 2.30 24.36 -40.14
C THR A 329 1.64 24.67 -41.48
N ARG A 330 0.38 24.23 -41.66
CA ARG A 330 -0.39 24.50 -42.90
C ARG A 330 -0.68 26.02 -43.05
N THR A 331 -1.00 26.73 -41.98
CA THR A 331 -1.25 28.19 -42.02
C THR A 331 0.02 29.03 -42.22
N ARG A 332 1.21 28.42 -42.04
CA ARG A 332 2.53 29.10 -42.25
C ARG A 332 3.18 28.83 -43.60
N ARG A 333 2.51 28.20 -44.56
CA ARG A 333 3.07 27.87 -45.86
C ARG A 333 3.66 29.06 -46.60
N GLU A 334 2.96 30.25 -46.56
CA GLU A 334 3.42 31.45 -47.19
C GLU A 334 4.69 32.00 -46.54
N GLU A 335 4.78 32.01 -45.22
CA GLU A 335 5.97 32.46 -44.48
C GLU A 335 7.18 31.54 -44.76
N VAL A 336 6.96 30.20 -44.79
CA VAL A 336 7.99 29.25 -45.14
C VAL A 336 8.46 29.46 -46.57
N GLY A 337 7.56 29.76 -47.52
CA GLY A 337 7.90 30.09 -48.89
C GLY A 337 8.80 31.33 -48.98
N VAL A 338 8.47 32.40 -48.23
CA VAL A 338 9.29 33.58 -48.14
C VAL A 338 10.66 33.32 -47.54
N MET A 339 10.75 32.54 -46.47
CA MET A 339 12.04 32.16 -45.85
C MET A 339 12.93 31.37 -46.84
N LEU A 340 12.35 30.44 -47.57
CA LEU A 340 13.07 29.69 -48.62
C LEU A 340 13.59 30.60 -49.73
N SER A 341 12.82 31.60 -50.17
CA SER A 341 13.23 32.58 -51.21
C SER A 341 14.40 33.47 -50.74
N PHE A 342 14.53 33.70 -49.42
CA PHE A 342 15.64 34.42 -48.80
C PHE A 342 16.83 33.52 -48.44
N GLY A 343 16.84 32.23 -48.89
CA GLY A 343 17.97 31.34 -48.75
C GLY A 343 18.01 30.49 -47.49
N ALA A 344 16.92 30.43 -46.71
CA ALA A 344 16.82 29.50 -45.59
C ALA A 344 16.79 28.05 -46.12
N THR A 345 17.52 27.15 -45.46
CA THR A 345 17.46 25.72 -45.77
C THR A 345 16.23 25.05 -45.15
N ARG A 346 15.80 23.92 -45.69
CA ARG A 346 14.69 23.13 -45.10
C ARG A 346 15.00 22.73 -43.66
N SER A 347 16.28 22.44 -43.36
CA SER A 347 16.73 22.10 -42.01
C SER A 347 16.59 23.26 -41.04
N ASP A 348 16.85 24.50 -41.45
CA ASP A 348 16.70 25.69 -40.59
C ASP A 348 15.23 25.92 -40.25
N ILE A 349 14.32 25.72 -41.21
CA ILE A 349 12.89 25.86 -41.00
C ILE A 349 12.37 24.78 -40.05
N VAL A 350 12.76 23.52 -40.24
CA VAL A 350 12.38 22.42 -39.34
C VAL A 350 12.90 22.69 -37.93
N ARG A 351 14.16 23.09 -37.76
CA ARG A 351 14.74 23.42 -36.45
C ARG A 351 13.99 24.59 -35.77
N LEU A 352 13.59 25.60 -36.52
CA LEU A 352 12.84 26.73 -36.00
C LEU A 352 11.46 26.28 -35.49
N LEU A 353 10.70 25.54 -36.31
CA LEU A 353 9.35 25.07 -35.97
C LEU A 353 9.38 24.07 -34.80
N MET A 354 10.31 23.12 -34.82
CA MET A 354 10.49 22.18 -33.72
C MET A 354 10.92 22.88 -32.45
N GLY A 355 11.81 23.89 -32.53
CA GLY A 355 12.23 24.69 -31.39
C GLY A 355 11.08 25.49 -30.78
N GLU A 356 10.22 26.12 -31.57
CA GLU A 356 9.02 26.82 -31.08
C GLU A 356 8.09 25.83 -30.35
N GLY A 357 7.83 24.65 -30.94
CA GLY A 357 7.01 23.61 -30.33
C GLY A 357 7.58 23.08 -29.03
N THR A 358 8.90 22.80 -29.00
CA THR A 358 9.59 22.32 -27.80
C THR A 358 9.51 23.33 -26.65
N VAL A 359 9.76 24.61 -26.92
CA VAL A 359 9.67 25.67 -25.89
C VAL A 359 8.25 25.77 -25.33
N LEU A 360 7.23 25.77 -26.19
CA LEU A 360 5.83 25.80 -25.76
C LEU A 360 5.48 24.58 -24.89
N THR A 361 5.89 23.39 -25.31
CA THR A 361 5.63 22.15 -24.56
C THR A 361 6.34 22.14 -23.22
N VAL A 362 7.60 22.58 -23.14
CA VAL A 362 8.32 22.67 -21.86
C VAL A 362 7.66 23.65 -20.91
N VAL A 363 7.31 24.86 -21.39
CA VAL A 363 6.62 25.86 -20.56
C VAL A 363 5.27 25.33 -20.07
N ALA A 364 4.50 24.72 -20.97
CA ALA A 364 3.20 24.15 -20.62
C ALA A 364 3.31 23.00 -19.61
N SER A 365 4.30 22.11 -19.82
CA SER A 365 4.53 20.96 -18.93
C SER A 365 4.94 21.41 -17.53
N LEU A 366 5.83 22.39 -17.40
CA LEU A 366 6.24 22.94 -16.12
C LEU A 366 5.06 23.65 -15.41
N THR A 367 4.30 24.45 -16.15
CA THR A 367 3.12 25.11 -15.59
C THR A 367 2.06 24.12 -15.14
N GLY A 368 1.76 23.11 -15.97
CA GLY A 368 0.81 22.04 -15.64
C GLY A 368 1.25 21.21 -14.45
N PHE A 369 2.55 20.89 -14.35
CA PHE A 369 3.12 20.21 -13.19
C PHE A 369 2.97 21.01 -11.90
N LEU A 370 3.27 22.32 -11.93
CA LEU A 370 3.15 23.18 -10.76
C LEU A 370 1.69 23.31 -10.29
N LEU A 371 0.74 23.43 -11.21
CA LEU A 371 -0.68 23.46 -10.91
C LEU A 371 -1.16 22.13 -10.32
N TYR A 372 -0.72 21.02 -10.90
CA TYR A 372 -1.00 19.68 -10.38
C TYR A 372 -0.42 19.50 -8.97
N LEU A 373 0.84 19.91 -8.76
CA LEU A 373 1.51 19.80 -7.46
C LEU A 373 0.76 20.59 -6.37
N GLN A 374 0.29 21.80 -6.69
CA GLN A 374 -0.53 22.59 -5.75
C GLN A 374 -1.85 21.88 -5.41
N TYR A 375 -2.50 21.27 -6.40
CA TYR A 375 -3.71 20.48 -6.18
C TYR A 375 -3.42 19.25 -5.31
N ALA A 376 -2.39 18.48 -5.62
CA ALA A 376 -2.01 17.28 -4.89
C ALA A 376 -1.62 17.57 -3.42
N LEU A 377 -0.91 18.68 -3.18
CA LEU A 377 -0.59 19.13 -1.82
C LEU A 377 -1.83 19.54 -1.04
N LYS A 378 -2.77 20.26 -1.65
CA LYS A 378 -4.05 20.62 -1.02
C LYS A 378 -4.90 19.39 -0.69
N GLU A 379 -4.99 18.43 -1.61
CA GLU A 379 -5.77 17.19 -1.41
C GLU A 379 -5.12 16.29 -0.34
N GLY A 380 -3.79 16.23 -0.31
CA GLY A 380 -3.05 15.53 0.73
C GLY A 380 -3.27 16.13 2.12
N LEU A 381 -3.30 17.46 2.23
CA LEU A 381 -3.61 18.16 3.47
C LEU A 381 -5.09 18.00 3.87
N ALA A 382 -6.01 18.10 2.90
CA ALA A 382 -7.44 17.91 3.13
C ALA A 382 -7.80 16.48 3.52
N LYS A 383 -7.16 15.46 2.93
CA LYS A 383 -7.33 14.06 3.34
C LYS A 383 -6.82 13.82 4.76
N GLY A 384 -5.73 14.46 5.15
CA GLY A 384 -5.25 14.45 6.54
C GLY A 384 -6.27 15.07 7.52
N GLN A 385 -7.02 16.09 7.12
CA GLN A 385 -8.07 16.73 7.94
C GLN A 385 -9.41 15.99 7.89
N ASN A 386 -9.84 15.49 6.74
CA ASN A 386 -11.13 14.80 6.58
C ASN A 386 -11.17 13.44 7.29
N TRP A 387 -10.02 12.80 7.55
CA TRP A 387 -9.96 11.63 8.43
C TRP A 387 -10.30 11.97 9.88
N VAL A 388 -10.12 13.23 10.28
CA VAL A 388 -10.50 13.74 11.60
C VAL A 388 -12.01 14.04 11.67
N GLU A 389 -12.60 14.60 10.61
CA GLU A 389 -14.02 14.99 10.59
C GLU A 389 -15.00 13.82 10.34
N SER A 390 -14.59 12.79 9.59
CA SER A 390 -15.47 11.65 9.28
C SER A 390 -15.72 10.70 10.47
N THR A 391 -15.12 10.96 11.61
CA THR A 391 -15.29 10.19 12.86
C THR A 391 -16.11 10.93 13.93
N GLU A 392 -16.57 12.15 13.65
CA GLU A 392 -17.48 12.91 14.53
C GLU A 392 -18.98 12.80 14.13
N SER A 393 -19.30 12.07 13.07
CA SER A 393 -20.65 11.76 12.61
C SER A 393 -20.96 10.27 12.77
#